data_38f65d8039d589af712dc6cabf294472
#
_entry.id   38f65d8039d589af712dc6cabf294472
#
_cell.length_a   1.000
_cell.length_b   1.000
_cell.length_c   1.000
_cell.angle_alpha   90.00
_cell.angle_beta   90.00
_cell.angle_gamma   90.00
#
_symmetry.space_group_name_H-M   'P 1'
#
loop_
_entity.id
_entity.type
_entity.pdbx_description
1 polymer ?
#
loop_
_entity_poly.entity_id
_entity_poly.type
_entity_poly.pdbx_seq_one_letter_code
_entity_poly.pdbx_strand_id
1 'polypeptide(L)'
;VICLSGAALVFEQDITRALNPGFYRVEVEDGAKPLTPSELVMKLRTQLPDALQISGLQMSGDPEEAWMVSFEHLNRKTLSVNPYTGEINGWNKSYPFFQTMRKLHRWLMDVPPQKGDKTVGKTIVGVTTLVFVAILISGVVIWIPQTKKALKNRLQVSCNKGWRRFWYDSHVSLGFYTTLFLLVMALTGLTWSFTCYRTAVYSLFGG
;
A
#
# COMPACT_ATOMS: atom_id res chain seq x y z
N VAL A 1 -13.86 7.40 -7.58
CA VAL A 1 -13.41 6.06 -7.97
C VAL A 1 -12.04 5.79 -7.36
N ILE A 2 -11.01 6.60 -7.66
CA ILE A 2 -9.61 6.39 -7.21
C ILE A 2 -9.52 6.33 -5.68
N CYS A 3 -10.15 7.25 -4.94
CA CYS A 3 -10.13 7.24 -3.47
C CYS A 3 -10.75 5.98 -2.87
N LEU A 4 -11.91 5.55 -3.39
CA LEU A 4 -12.59 4.34 -2.89
C LEU A 4 -11.79 3.06 -3.17
N SER A 5 -11.24 2.95 -4.38
CA SER A 5 -10.40 1.79 -4.72
C SER A 5 -9.10 1.77 -3.92
N GLY A 6 -8.50 2.95 -3.66
CA GLY A 6 -7.34 3.07 -2.78
C GLY A 6 -7.63 2.67 -1.35
N ALA A 7 -8.75 3.15 -0.79
CA ALA A 7 -9.20 2.77 0.55
C ALA A 7 -9.42 1.25 0.70
N ALA A 8 -10.03 0.61 -0.31
CA ALA A 8 -10.22 -0.84 -0.31
C ALA A 8 -8.88 -1.59 -0.31
N LEU A 9 -7.86 -1.09 -1.02
CA LEU A 9 -6.54 -1.71 -1.08
C LEU A 9 -5.74 -1.61 0.23
N VAL A 10 -6.04 -0.63 1.09
CA VAL A 10 -5.41 -0.51 2.42
C VAL A 10 -5.71 -1.75 3.27
N PHE A 11 -6.92 -2.28 3.19
CA PHE A 11 -7.36 -3.45 3.95
C PHE A 11 -7.05 -4.80 3.26
N GLU A 12 -6.40 -4.79 2.09
CA GLU A 12 -6.10 -6.01 1.33
C GLU A 12 -5.33 -7.04 2.16
N GLN A 13 -4.29 -6.60 2.86
CA GLN A 13 -3.44 -7.48 3.64
C GLN A 13 -4.17 -8.07 4.84
N ASP A 14 -4.90 -7.24 5.59
CA ASP A 14 -5.64 -7.67 6.78
C ASP A 14 -6.74 -8.68 6.43
N ILE A 15 -7.52 -8.38 5.38
CA ILE A 15 -8.57 -9.26 4.89
C ILE A 15 -7.97 -10.56 4.35
N THR A 16 -6.87 -10.49 3.59
CA THR A 16 -6.22 -11.68 3.04
C THR A 16 -5.66 -12.57 4.14
N ARG A 17 -5.08 -12.00 5.19
CA ARG A 17 -4.61 -12.73 6.37
C ARG A 17 -5.77 -13.39 7.11
N ALA A 18 -6.86 -12.67 7.34
CA ALA A 18 -8.03 -13.21 8.02
C ALA A 18 -8.69 -14.37 7.24
N LEU A 19 -8.69 -14.30 5.92
CA LEU A 19 -9.28 -15.32 5.05
C LEU A 19 -8.38 -16.55 4.80
N ASN A 20 -7.07 -16.46 5.09
CA ASN A 20 -6.11 -17.54 4.87
C ASN A 20 -5.18 -17.73 6.07
N PRO A 21 -5.70 -18.07 7.25
CA PRO A 21 -4.85 -18.22 8.43
C PRO A 21 -3.75 -19.27 8.24
N GLY A 22 -4.03 -20.41 7.64
CA GLY A 22 -3.05 -21.46 7.39
C GLY A 22 -1.93 -21.12 6.39
N PHE A 23 -2.08 -20.01 5.62
CA PHE A 23 -1.00 -19.50 4.78
C PHE A 23 -0.02 -18.62 5.57
N TYR A 24 -0.52 -17.88 6.58
CA TYR A 24 0.26 -16.91 7.34
C TYR A 24 0.72 -17.42 8.70
N ARG A 25 0.04 -18.42 9.27
CA ARG A 25 0.36 -18.95 10.59
C ARG A 25 0.89 -20.37 10.50
N VAL A 26 1.78 -20.69 11.44
CA VAL A 26 2.35 -22.02 11.63
C VAL A 26 2.15 -22.46 13.07
N GLU A 27 1.97 -23.76 13.28
CA GLU A 27 1.97 -24.35 14.60
C GLU A 27 3.43 -24.50 15.06
N VAL A 28 3.71 -24.03 16.25
CA VAL A 28 5.05 -24.07 16.84
C VAL A 28 5.06 -25.10 17.96
N GLU A 29 5.92 -26.11 17.85
CA GLU A 29 6.17 -27.05 18.96
C GLU A 29 6.99 -26.37 20.06
N ASP A 30 6.70 -26.70 21.31
CA ASP A 30 7.39 -26.13 22.47
C ASP A 30 8.90 -26.36 22.36
N GLY A 31 9.66 -25.27 22.38
CA GLY A 31 11.13 -25.29 22.28
C GLY A 31 11.70 -25.43 20.87
N ALA A 32 10.88 -25.43 19.83
CA ALA A 32 11.36 -25.45 18.46
C ALA A 32 12.15 -24.18 18.12
N LYS A 33 13.28 -24.35 17.43
CA LYS A 33 14.11 -23.24 16.92
C LYS A 33 13.89 -23.12 15.43
N PRO A 34 13.70 -21.90 14.91
CA PRO A 34 13.58 -21.71 13.47
C PRO A 34 14.90 -22.08 12.77
N LEU A 35 14.79 -22.58 11.57
CA LEU A 35 15.91 -22.88 10.67
C LEU A 35 16.66 -21.57 10.36
N THR A 36 17.95 -21.67 10.15
CA THR A 36 18.70 -20.55 9.61
C THR A 36 18.26 -20.24 8.17
N PRO A 37 18.38 -19.00 7.69
CA PRO A 37 18.04 -18.65 6.31
C PRO A 37 18.72 -19.55 5.26
N SER A 38 19.97 -19.93 5.52
CA SER A 38 20.75 -20.80 4.62
C SER A 38 20.21 -22.22 4.57
N GLU A 39 19.87 -22.79 5.72
CA GLU A 39 19.27 -24.13 5.81
C GLU A 39 17.90 -24.18 5.14
N LEU A 40 17.07 -23.13 5.36
CA LEU A 40 15.77 -23.03 4.72
C LEU A 40 15.88 -22.97 3.20
N VAL A 41 16.78 -22.09 2.67
CA VAL A 41 17.00 -21.97 1.22
C VAL A 41 17.51 -23.28 0.63
N MET A 42 18.44 -23.97 1.32
CA MET A 42 18.94 -25.27 0.86
C MET A 42 17.80 -26.31 0.78
N LYS A 43 16.95 -26.36 1.81
CA LYS A 43 15.81 -27.27 1.87
C LYS A 43 14.77 -26.95 0.80
N LEU A 44 14.51 -25.67 0.53
CA LEU A 44 13.58 -25.25 -0.52
C LEU A 44 14.10 -25.57 -1.93
N ARG A 45 15.39 -25.49 -2.16
CA ARG A 45 15.99 -25.87 -3.47
C ARG A 45 15.77 -27.34 -3.83
N THR A 46 15.64 -28.22 -2.85
CA THR A 46 15.33 -29.63 -3.10
C THR A 46 13.85 -29.88 -3.38
N GLN A 47 12.97 -28.95 -2.98
CA GLN A 47 11.51 -29.09 -3.15
C GLN A 47 10.98 -28.29 -4.35
N LEU A 48 11.73 -27.31 -4.84
CA LEU A 48 11.29 -26.42 -5.91
C LEU A 48 12.03 -26.73 -7.22
N PRO A 49 11.37 -26.51 -8.38
CA PRO A 49 12.03 -26.62 -9.67
C PRO A 49 13.22 -25.66 -9.79
N ASP A 50 14.30 -26.08 -10.45
CA ASP A 50 15.51 -25.27 -10.66
C ASP A 50 15.26 -23.93 -11.38
N ALA A 51 14.18 -23.84 -12.13
CA ALA A 51 13.76 -22.60 -12.81
C ALA A 51 13.32 -21.49 -11.86
N LEU A 52 13.06 -21.78 -10.58
CA LEU A 52 12.61 -20.80 -9.58
C LEU A 52 13.79 -20.29 -8.76
N GLN A 53 14.33 -19.14 -9.15
CA GLN A 53 15.40 -18.49 -8.41
C GLN A 53 14.84 -17.63 -7.27
N ILE A 54 15.26 -17.94 -6.05
CA ILE A 54 14.85 -17.18 -4.85
C ILE A 54 15.54 -15.82 -4.88
N SER A 55 14.74 -14.74 -4.86
CA SER A 55 15.22 -13.36 -4.85
C SER A 55 15.20 -12.71 -3.46
N GLY A 56 14.41 -13.25 -2.53
CA GLY A 56 14.31 -12.70 -1.19
C GLY A 56 13.58 -13.60 -0.22
N LEU A 57 13.94 -13.46 1.05
CA LEU A 57 13.30 -14.12 2.18
C LEU A 57 12.85 -13.03 3.17
N GLN A 58 11.56 -12.95 3.43
CA GLN A 58 10.99 -12.08 4.44
C GLN A 58 10.71 -12.93 5.69
N MET A 59 11.46 -12.65 6.73
CA MET A 59 11.33 -13.30 8.04
C MET A 59 10.42 -12.45 8.94
N SER A 60 9.55 -13.10 9.70
CA SER A 60 8.76 -12.45 10.75
C SER A 60 9.47 -12.57 12.10
N GLY A 61 9.26 -11.57 12.95
CA GLY A 61 9.65 -11.62 14.35
C GLY A 61 8.63 -12.34 15.24
N ASP A 62 7.45 -12.64 14.72
CA ASP A 62 6.43 -13.42 15.40
C ASP A 62 6.71 -14.92 15.19
N PRO A 63 6.91 -15.72 16.25
CA PRO A 63 7.17 -17.16 16.16
C PRO A 63 6.08 -17.95 15.45
N GLU A 64 4.83 -17.51 15.53
CA GLU A 64 3.68 -18.18 14.91
C GLU A 64 3.47 -17.77 13.45
N GLU A 65 4.29 -16.86 12.90
CA GLU A 65 4.16 -16.44 11.51
C GLU A 65 5.08 -17.23 10.58
N ALA A 66 4.48 -17.66 9.44
CA ALA A 66 5.21 -18.25 8.33
C ALA A 66 6.16 -17.23 7.68
N TRP A 67 7.29 -17.70 7.16
CA TRP A 67 8.19 -16.86 6.38
C TRP A 67 7.76 -16.84 4.90
N MET A 68 7.99 -15.68 4.24
CA MET A 68 7.59 -15.46 2.85
C MET A 68 8.81 -15.45 1.94
N VAL A 69 8.78 -16.31 0.94
CA VAL A 69 9.84 -16.42 -0.08
C VAL A 69 9.39 -15.75 -1.36
N SER A 70 10.22 -14.86 -1.90
CA SER A 70 10.03 -14.17 -3.17
C SER A 70 10.94 -14.76 -4.23
N PHE A 71 10.51 -14.75 -5.50
CA PHE A 71 11.24 -15.30 -6.63
C PHE A 71 11.54 -14.24 -7.69
N GLU A 72 12.65 -14.42 -8.41
CA GLU A 72 12.90 -13.65 -9.62
C GLU A 72 11.82 -13.95 -10.67
N HIS A 73 11.47 -12.96 -11.46
CA HIS A 73 10.46 -13.07 -12.54
C HIS A 73 9.02 -13.37 -12.10
N LEU A 74 8.77 -13.77 -10.85
CA LEU A 74 7.42 -13.98 -10.33
C LEU A 74 6.93 -12.76 -9.54
N ASN A 75 6.63 -11.68 -10.27
CA ASN A 75 6.10 -10.46 -9.65
C ASN A 75 4.86 -10.74 -8.78
N ARG A 76 4.97 -10.44 -7.47
CA ARG A 76 3.88 -10.58 -6.47
C ARG A 76 3.42 -11.99 -6.15
N LYS A 77 4.08 -13.02 -6.63
CA LYS A 77 3.86 -14.37 -6.14
C LYS A 77 4.89 -14.66 -5.06
N THR A 78 4.40 -14.91 -3.87
CA THR A 78 5.21 -15.31 -2.72
C THR A 78 4.79 -16.70 -2.26
N LEU A 79 5.76 -17.45 -1.78
CA LEU A 79 5.57 -18.77 -1.22
C LEU A 79 5.62 -18.63 0.30
N SER A 80 4.63 -19.18 0.99
CA SER A 80 4.67 -19.29 2.44
C SER A 80 5.33 -20.60 2.86
N VAL A 81 6.23 -20.49 3.83
CA VAL A 81 7.05 -21.60 4.31
C VAL A 81 7.06 -21.62 5.83
N ASN A 82 6.95 -22.80 6.40
CA ASN A 82 7.11 -22.99 7.84
C ASN A 82 8.60 -22.81 8.21
N PRO A 83 8.95 -21.84 9.07
CA PRO A 83 10.34 -21.57 9.45
C PRO A 83 11.00 -22.69 10.26
N TYR A 84 10.23 -23.59 10.86
CA TYR A 84 10.73 -24.67 11.71
C TYR A 84 10.97 -25.97 10.95
N THR A 85 10.02 -26.32 10.07
CA THR A 85 10.07 -27.58 9.31
C THR A 85 10.62 -27.38 7.90
N GLY A 86 10.53 -26.18 7.34
CA GLY A 86 10.84 -25.88 5.94
C GLY A 86 9.78 -26.41 4.97
N GLU A 87 8.60 -26.79 5.46
CA GLU A 87 7.48 -27.22 4.64
C GLU A 87 6.81 -26.03 3.94
N ILE A 88 6.31 -26.27 2.74
CA ILE A 88 5.65 -25.29 1.92
C ILE A 88 4.16 -25.25 2.27
N ASN A 89 3.69 -24.14 2.85
CA ASN A 89 2.26 -23.94 3.15
C ASN A 89 1.45 -23.62 1.88
N GLY A 90 2.10 -23.11 0.85
CA GLY A 90 1.48 -22.81 -0.44
C GLY A 90 1.85 -21.44 -1.02
N TRP A 91 1.22 -21.13 -2.15
CA TRP A 91 1.37 -19.84 -2.83
C TRP A 91 0.34 -18.83 -2.35
N ASN A 92 0.73 -17.56 -2.32
CA ASN A 92 -0.21 -16.49 -1.96
C ASN A 92 -1.41 -16.47 -2.94
N LYS A 93 -2.61 -16.39 -2.37
CA LYS A 93 -3.85 -16.25 -3.13
C LYS A 93 -4.09 -14.77 -3.47
N SER A 94 -4.24 -14.48 -4.74
CA SER A 94 -4.61 -13.15 -5.20
C SER A 94 -6.12 -13.11 -5.46
N TYR A 95 -6.85 -12.37 -4.64
CA TYR A 95 -8.31 -12.26 -4.75
C TYR A 95 -8.70 -11.37 -5.94
N PRO A 96 -9.64 -11.80 -6.80
CA PRO A 96 -10.09 -11.03 -7.96
C PRO A 96 -10.60 -9.63 -7.60
N PHE A 97 -11.24 -9.48 -6.45
CA PHE A 97 -11.70 -8.20 -5.94
C PHE A 97 -10.54 -7.19 -5.80
N PHE A 98 -9.47 -7.55 -5.09
CA PHE A 98 -8.33 -6.65 -4.90
C PHE A 98 -7.54 -6.44 -6.19
N GLN A 99 -7.49 -7.43 -7.08
CA GLN A 99 -6.91 -7.24 -8.41
C GLN A 99 -7.69 -6.18 -9.20
N THR A 100 -9.03 -6.24 -9.16
CA THR A 100 -9.90 -5.26 -9.80
C THR A 100 -9.74 -3.87 -9.19
N MET A 101 -9.72 -3.78 -7.84
CA MET A 101 -9.49 -2.50 -7.15
C MET A 101 -8.13 -1.89 -7.53
N ARG A 102 -7.10 -2.71 -7.68
CA ARG A 102 -5.78 -2.25 -8.10
C ARG A 102 -5.74 -1.78 -9.54
N LYS A 103 -6.40 -2.49 -10.46
CA LYS A 103 -6.55 -2.07 -11.86
C LYS A 103 -7.31 -0.75 -11.96
N LEU A 104 -8.37 -0.61 -11.18
CA LEU A 104 -9.19 0.58 -11.13
C LEU A 104 -8.42 1.78 -10.53
N HIS A 105 -7.70 1.56 -9.43
CA HIS A 105 -6.92 2.61 -8.76
C HIS A 105 -5.79 3.16 -9.60
N ARG A 106 -5.08 2.29 -10.33
CA ARG A 106 -3.87 2.67 -11.05
C ARG A 106 -4.10 3.06 -12.51
N TRP A 107 -5.12 2.49 -13.16
CA TRP A 107 -5.30 2.57 -14.61
C TRP A 107 -6.74 2.77 -15.05
N LEU A 108 -7.70 2.91 -14.15
CA LEU A 108 -9.14 2.94 -14.47
C LEU A 108 -9.56 1.74 -15.37
N MET A 109 -9.03 0.55 -15.06
CA MET A 109 -9.18 -0.71 -15.80
C MET A 109 -8.41 -0.78 -17.14
N ASP A 110 -7.79 0.29 -17.61
CA ASP A 110 -6.99 0.36 -18.84
C ASP A 110 -5.53 -0.03 -18.54
N VAL A 111 -5.32 -1.33 -18.33
CA VAL A 111 -4.02 -1.87 -17.91
C VAL A 111 -3.01 -1.82 -19.05
N PRO A 112 -1.82 -1.21 -18.87
CA PRO A 112 -0.82 -1.16 -19.91
C PRO A 112 -0.32 -2.58 -20.28
N PRO A 113 -0.14 -2.89 -21.57
CA PRO A 113 0.35 -4.18 -22.05
C PRO A 113 1.75 -4.50 -21.52
N GLN A 114 2.62 -3.51 -21.45
CA GLN A 114 3.98 -3.64 -20.93
C GLN A 114 4.26 -2.65 -19.80
N LYS A 115 5.24 -2.99 -18.94
CA LYS A 115 5.66 -2.14 -17.83
C LYS A 115 6.32 -0.87 -18.39
N GLY A 116 5.68 0.27 -18.18
CA GLY A 116 6.16 1.57 -18.68
C GLY A 116 5.27 2.22 -19.71
N ASP A 117 4.43 1.46 -20.39
CA ASP A 117 3.53 1.97 -21.43
C ASP A 117 2.59 3.03 -20.87
N LYS A 118 2.28 3.99 -21.74
CA LYS A 118 1.29 5.02 -21.45
C LYS A 118 -0.06 4.56 -21.97
N THR A 119 -1.04 4.56 -21.08
CA THR A 119 -2.45 4.30 -21.45
C THR A 119 -3.30 5.52 -21.09
N VAL A 120 -4.46 5.62 -21.71
CA VAL A 120 -5.40 6.72 -21.45
C VAL A 120 -5.82 6.72 -19.98
N GLY A 121 -6.18 5.57 -19.43
CA GLY A 121 -6.55 5.43 -18.04
C GLY A 121 -5.44 5.86 -17.07
N LYS A 122 -4.19 5.47 -17.32
CA LYS A 122 -3.03 5.90 -16.55
C LYS A 122 -2.83 7.42 -16.61
N THR A 123 -3.02 8.01 -17.78
CA THR A 123 -2.89 9.46 -17.99
C THR A 123 -3.98 10.21 -17.22
N ILE A 124 -5.24 9.75 -17.29
CA ILE A 124 -6.35 10.34 -16.53
C ILE A 124 -6.08 10.28 -15.03
N VAL A 125 -5.62 9.15 -14.51
CA VAL A 125 -5.25 9.00 -13.08
C VAL A 125 -4.15 10.02 -12.70
N GLY A 126 -3.12 10.16 -13.53
CA GLY A 126 -2.03 11.10 -13.29
C GLY A 126 -2.51 12.56 -13.28
N VAL A 127 -3.27 12.97 -14.28
CA VAL A 127 -3.80 14.35 -14.37
C VAL A 127 -4.75 14.66 -13.23
N THR A 128 -5.67 13.77 -12.90
CA THR A 128 -6.59 13.96 -11.76
C THR A 128 -5.84 14.03 -10.44
N THR A 129 -4.76 13.28 -10.26
CA THR A 129 -3.91 13.37 -9.07
C THR A 129 -3.18 14.71 -9.02
N LEU A 130 -2.70 15.23 -10.15
CA LEU A 130 -2.08 16.57 -10.22
C LEU A 130 -3.08 17.68 -9.85
N VAL A 131 -4.30 17.61 -10.39
CA VAL A 131 -5.39 18.54 -10.03
C VAL A 131 -5.71 18.43 -8.54
N PHE A 132 -5.74 17.22 -7.99
CA PHE A 132 -5.97 17.00 -6.56
C PHE A 132 -4.89 17.64 -5.69
N VAL A 133 -3.61 17.55 -6.07
CA VAL A 133 -2.51 18.27 -5.39
C VAL A 133 -2.74 19.78 -5.39
N ALA A 134 -3.13 20.36 -6.53
CA ALA A 134 -3.44 21.77 -6.61
C ALA A 134 -4.61 22.18 -5.69
N ILE A 135 -5.65 21.34 -5.61
CA ILE A 135 -6.79 21.54 -4.68
C ILE A 135 -6.33 21.47 -3.23
N LEU A 136 -5.48 20.50 -2.85
CA LEU A 136 -4.97 20.40 -1.48
C LEU A 136 -4.15 21.66 -1.09
N ILE A 137 -3.25 22.11 -1.96
CA ILE A 137 -2.44 23.32 -1.72
C ILE A 137 -3.35 24.54 -1.60
N SER A 138 -4.29 24.75 -2.51
CA SER A 138 -5.24 25.86 -2.44
C SER A 138 -6.11 25.80 -1.19
N GLY A 139 -6.52 24.59 -0.77
CA GLY A 139 -7.25 24.37 0.47
C GLY A 139 -6.48 24.82 1.70
N VAL A 140 -5.19 24.54 1.78
CA VAL A 140 -4.32 25.01 2.87
C VAL A 140 -4.23 26.54 2.86
N VAL A 141 -4.02 27.15 1.69
CA VAL A 141 -3.93 28.62 1.56
C VAL A 141 -5.21 29.32 2.06
N ILE A 142 -6.39 28.80 1.67
CA ILE A 142 -7.68 29.35 2.12
C ILE A 142 -7.91 29.07 3.62
N TRP A 143 -7.36 27.96 4.12
CA TRP A 143 -7.53 27.56 5.51
C TRP A 143 -6.72 28.45 6.47
N ILE A 144 -5.58 29.03 6.07
CA ILE A 144 -4.70 29.82 6.94
C ILE A 144 -5.48 30.96 7.63
N PRO A 145 -5.60 30.94 8.97
CA PRO A 145 -6.35 31.99 9.68
C PRO A 145 -5.47 33.20 9.94
N GLN A 146 -6.08 34.39 9.91
CA GLN A 146 -5.37 35.64 10.18
C GLN A 146 -5.19 35.92 11.69
N THR A 147 -5.91 35.24 12.57
CA THR A 147 -5.87 35.46 14.03
C THR A 147 -5.75 34.17 14.81
N LYS A 148 -5.09 34.20 15.98
CA LYS A 148 -4.97 33.03 16.89
C LYS A 148 -6.33 32.49 17.35
N LYS A 149 -7.34 33.36 17.53
CA LYS A 149 -8.71 32.96 17.90
C LYS A 149 -9.38 32.19 16.76
N ALA A 150 -9.22 32.64 15.53
CA ALA A 150 -9.72 31.95 14.35
C ALA A 150 -9.02 30.60 14.16
N LEU A 151 -7.71 30.48 14.42
CA LEU A 151 -6.96 29.25 14.39
C LEU A 151 -7.55 28.22 15.35
N LYS A 152 -7.75 28.60 16.63
CA LYS A 152 -8.35 27.71 17.63
C LYS A 152 -9.74 27.21 17.19
N ASN A 153 -10.57 28.10 16.65
CA ASN A 153 -11.89 27.74 16.20
C ASN A 153 -11.90 26.81 14.97
N ARG A 154 -10.92 26.95 14.06
CA ARG A 154 -10.78 26.09 12.86
C ARG A 154 -10.23 24.70 13.16
N LEU A 155 -9.50 24.55 14.27
CA LEU A 155 -8.94 23.26 14.72
C LEU A 155 -9.92 22.46 15.58
N GLN A 156 -11.07 23.04 15.96
CA GLN A 156 -12.05 22.38 16.83
C GLN A 156 -13.37 22.12 16.10
N VAL A 157 -13.99 20.99 16.42
CA VAL A 157 -15.33 20.62 15.92
C VAL A 157 -16.36 20.92 16.99
N SER A 158 -17.33 21.77 16.67
CA SER A 158 -18.43 22.14 17.58
C SER A 158 -19.58 21.16 17.46
N CYS A 159 -19.76 20.27 18.45
CA CYS A 159 -20.85 19.31 18.45
C CYS A 159 -22.21 19.89 18.89
N ASN A 160 -22.23 21.05 19.58
CA ASN A 160 -23.42 21.61 20.23
C ASN A 160 -24.11 22.72 19.43
N LYS A 161 -23.65 23.03 18.21
CA LYS A 161 -24.15 24.18 17.41
C LYS A 161 -24.98 23.77 16.19
N GLY A 162 -25.60 22.57 16.25
CA GLY A 162 -26.44 22.01 15.19
C GLY A 162 -25.66 21.31 14.07
N TRP A 163 -26.40 20.48 13.32
CA TRP A 163 -25.87 19.54 12.34
C TRP A 163 -25.06 20.18 11.19
N ARG A 164 -25.53 21.32 10.66
CA ARG A 164 -24.80 22.06 9.59
C ARG A 164 -23.44 22.55 10.07
N ARG A 165 -23.38 23.06 11.30
CA ARG A 165 -22.12 23.55 11.89
C ARG A 165 -21.16 22.41 12.18
N PHE A 166 -21.67 21.30 12.67
CA PHE A 166 -20.87 20.08 12.89
C PHE A 166 -20.17 19.61 11.61
N TRP A 167 -20.90 19.48 10.50
CA TRP A 167 -20.29 19.05 9.22
C TRP A 167 -19.28 20.05 8.67
N TYR A 168 -19.57 21.34 8.78
CA TYR A 168 -18.65 22.39 8.37
C TYR A 168 -17.34 22.33 9.19
N ASP A 169 -17.45 22.35 10.53
CA ASP A 169 -16.27 22.31 11.40
C ASP A 169 -15.49 21.00 11.23
N SER A 170 -16.19 19.86 11.06
CA SER A 170 -15.56 18.56 10.77
C SER A 170 -14.76 18.60 9.47
N HIS A 171 -15.33 19.14 8.40
CA HIS A 171 -14.62 19.26 7.12
C HIS A 171 -13.39 20.17 7.24
N VAL A 172 -13.52 21.31 7.89
CA VAL A 172 -12.43 22.30 8.04
C VAL A 172 -11.32 21.75 8.94
N SER A 173 -11.66 21.14 10.06
CA SER A 173 -10.71 20.63 11.04
C SER A 173 -10.05 19.33 10.57
N LEU A 174 -10.85 18.29 10.25
CA LEU A 174 -10.31 17.02 9.77
C LEU A 174 -9.59 17.16 8.42
N GLY A 175 -10.13 18.01 7.52
CA GLY A 175 -9.50 18.32 6.25
C GLY A 175 -8.07 18.86 6.44
N PHE A 176 -7.85 19.74 7.39
CA PHE A 176 -6.52 20.25 7.70
C PHE A 176 -5.58 19.15 8.21
N TYR A 177 -6.01 18.38 9.20
CA TYR A 177 -5.18 17.28 9.75
C TYR A 177 -4.84 16.21 8.73
N THR A 178 -5.77 15.88 7.83
CA THR A 178 -5.56 14.86 6.80
C THR A 178 -4.80 15.37 5.59
N THR A 179 -4.76 16.70 5.35
CA THR A 179 -4.14 17.29 4.14
C THR A 179 -2.69 16.87 3.97
N LEU A 180 -1.90 16.86 5.05
CA LEU A 180 -0.48 16.49 4.98
C LEU A 180 -0.31 15.06 4.47
N PHE A 181 -1.08 14.12 5.01
CA PHE A 181 -1.03 12.71 4.60
C PHE A 181 -1.52 12.54 3.16
N LEU A 182 -2.61 13.20 2.80
CA LEU A 182 -3.16 13.17 1.43
C LEU A 182 -2.17 13.77 0.42
N LEU A 183 -1.47 14.84 0.79
CA LEU A 183 -0.47 15.47 -0.05
C LEU A 183 0.71 14.52 -0.30
N VAL A 184 1.25 13.90 0.75
CA VAL A 184 2.33 12.91 0.62
C VAL A 184 1.89 11.74 -0.25
N MET A 185 0.68 11.21 -0.03
CA MET A 185 0.12 10.13 -0.85
C MET A 185 -0.05 10.52 -2.32
N ALA A 186 -0.53 11.74 -2.59
CA ALA A 186 -0.71 12.23 -3.95
C ALA A 186 0.64 12.46 -4.65
N LEU A 187 1.62 13.07 -3.98
CA LEU A 187 2.96 13.30 -4.51
C LEU A 187 3.68 11.98 -4.80
N THR A 188 3.61 11.00 -3.90
CA THR A 188 4.16 9.67 -4.15
C THR A 188 3.43 8.95 -5.28
N GLY A 189 2.11 9.12 -5.40
CA GLY A 189 1.32 8.60 -6.51
C GLY A 189 1.75 9.14 -7.88
N LEU A 190 2.13 10.41 -7.97
CA LEU A 190 2.62 11.03 -9.21
C LEU A 190 3.90 10.39 -9.76
N THR A 191 4.76 9.84 -8.91
CA THR A 191 5.99 9.14 -9.35
C THR A 191 5.69 7.91 -10.22
N TRP A 192 4.52 7.31 -10.05
CA TRP A 192 4.07 6.17 -10.86
C TRP A 192 3.40 6.59 -12.17
N SER A 193 2.84 7.80 -12.21
CA SER A 193 2.12 8.30 -13.38
C SER A 193 3.04 8.99 -14.39
N PHE A 194 4.01 9.78 -13.90
CA PHE A 194 4.88 10.60 -14.74
C PHE A 194 6.36 10.26 -14.53
N THR A 195 7.02 9.78 -15.60
CA THR A 195 8.44 9.42 -15.57
C THR A 195 9.34 10.63 -15.31
N CYS A 196 9.04 11.79 -15.92
CA CYS A 196 9.80 13.02 -15.70
C CYS A 196 9.76 13.48 -14.24
N TYR A 197 8.58 13.40 -13.60
CA TYR A 197 8.42 13.73 -12.18
C TYR A 197 9.22 12.75 -11.31
N ARG A 198 9.15 11.47 -11.60
CA ARG A 198 9.93 10.44 -10.89
C ARG A 198 11.43 10.71 -10.98
N THR A 199 11.95 10.98 -12.17
CA THR A 199 13.38 11.29 -12.36
C THR A 199 13.79 12.55 -11.57
N ALA A 200 12.97 13.60 -11.61
CA ALA A 200 13.24 14.82 -10.85
C ALA A 200 13.26 14.57 -9.32
N VAL A 201 12.33 13.76 -8.81
CA VAL A 201 12.30 13.41 -7.38
C VAL A 201 13.54 12.60 -7.00
N TYR A 202 13.91 11.58 -7.77
CA TYR A 202 15.11 10.77 -7.47
C TYR A 202 16.40 11.61 -7.54
N SER A 203 16.56 12.47 -8.53
CA SER A 203 17.74 13.35 -8.61
C SER A 203 17.83 14.34 -7.43
N LEU A 204 16.68 14.75 -6.88
CA LEU A 204 16.64 15.64 -5.72
C LEU A 204 17.05 14.95 -4.41
N PHE A 205 16.76 13.66 -4.26
CA PHE A 205 17.06 12.86 -3.08
C PHE A 205 18.30 11.96 -3.21
N GLY A 206 19.13 12.17 -4.23
CA GLY A 206 20.44 11.52 -4.39
C GLY A 206 20.36 10.10 -4.96
N GLY A 207 19.36 9.82 -5.80
CA GLY A 207 19.23 8.57 -6.54
C GLY A 207 19.90 8.63 -7.91
#